data_f2ab470858dec549b4e44c4cc9317434
#
_entry.id   f2ab470858dec549b4e44c4cc9317434
#
_cell.length_a   1.000
_cell.length_b   1.000
_cell.length_c   1.000
_cell.angle_alpha   90.00
_cell.angle_beta   90.00
_cell.angle_gamma   90.00
#
_symmetry.space_group_name_H-M   'P 1'
#
loop_
_entity.id
_entity.type
_entity.pdbx_description
1 polymer ?
#
loop_
_entity_poly.entity_id
_entity_poly.type
_entity_poly.pdbx_seq_one_letter_code
_entity_poly.pdbx_strand_id
1 'polypeptide(L)'
;EGERVQFIKGDLSAIEEVRQAFQSVDAVVHAGALSTAWGPWKAFYQANVVGTKNVLELCREYAVKRLVYVSSPSIYAAGKDQLNIKESDAPKENHLNNYIRSKLASEKLFSDYPDVPSIILRPRGLFGVGDTSILPRVLRLSRKIGIPLIRGGEQLMDMTCVENVALAIR
;
A
#
# COMPACT_ATOMS: atom_id res chain seq x y z
N GLU A 1 -14.53 23.70 -5.67
CA GLU A 1 -13.40 22.79 -5.25
C GLU A 1 -12.80 22.03 -6.44
N GLY A 2 -13.48 21.91 -7.60
CA GLY A 2 -13.00 21.17 -8.78
C GLY A 2 -11.78 21.77 -9.51
N GLU A 3 -11.50 23.05 -9.37
CA GLU A 3 -10.40 23.72 -10.04
C GLU A 3 -9.00 23.42 -9.43
N ARG A 4 -8.93 22.72 -8.30
CA ARG A 4 -7.67 22.38 -7.61
C ARG A 4 -7.17 20.96 -7.84
N VAL A 5 -7.90 20.16 -8.63
CA VAL A 5 -7.54 18.76 -8.89
C VAL A 5 -7.36 18.54 -10.38
N GLN A 6 -6.17 18.11 -10.76
CA GLN A 6 -5.86 17.69 -12.12
C GLN A 6 -5.78 16.16 -12.16
N PHE A 7 -6.55 15.53 -13.04
CA PHE A 7 -6.47 14.10 -13.30
C PHE A 7 -5.50 13.83 -14.45
N ILE A 8 -4.49 12.97 -14.20
CA ILE A 8 -3.55 12.50 -15.21
C ILE A 8 -3.68 10.98 -15.29
N LYS A 9 -4.05 10.49 -16.46
CA LYS A 9 -4.12 9.03 -16.72
C LYS A 9 -2.73 8.51 -17.07
N GLY A 10 -2.29 7.43 -16.43
CA GLY A 10 -1.02 6.77 -16.76
C GLY A 10 -0.85 5.47 -15.99
N ASP A 11 0.04 4.60 -16.47
CA ASP A 11 0.50 3.40 -15.78
C ASP A 11 1.82 3.69 -15.07
N LEU A 12 1.89 3.46 -13.76
CA LEU A 12 3.11 3.67 -12.98
C LEU A 12 4.29 2.81 -13.48
N SER A 13 4.02 1.68 -14.14
CA SER A 13 5.09 0.86 -14.73
C SER A 13 5.66 1.44 -16.03
N ALA A 14 5.01 2.46 -16.62
CA ALA A 14 5.44 3.18 -17.81
C ALA A 14 5.85 4.59 -17.42
N ILE A 15 7.11 4.82 -17.08
CA ILE A 15 7.61 6.04 -16.45
C ILE A 15 7.24 7.32 -17.24
N GLU A 16 7.26 7.25 -18.56
CA GLU A 16 6.96 8.42 -19.41
C GLU A 16 5.47 8.83 -19.35
N GLU A 17 4.56 7.87 -19.10
CA GLU A 17 3.13 8.18 -18.98
C GLU A 17 2.81 9.02 -17.74
N VAL A 18 3.62 8.89 -16.69
CA VAL A 18 3.38 9.54 -15.40
C VAL A 18 4.33 10.71 -15.11
N ARG A 19 5.38 10.89 -15.93
CA ARG A 19 6.41 11.91 -15.75
C ARG A 19 5.84 13.33 -15.55
N GLN A 20 4.84 13.71 -16.34
CA GLN A 20 4.22 15.03 -16.24
C GLN A 20 3.54 15.30 -14.88
N ALA A 21 3.11 14.24 -14.18
CA ALA A 21 2.47 14.37 -12.87
C ALA A 21 3.46 14.79 -11.76
N PHE A 22 4.77 14.72 -12.01
CA PHE A 22 5.81 15.07 -11.03
C PHE A 22 6.35 16.48 -11.23
N GLN A 23 5.94 17.16 -12.31
CA GLN A 23 6.40 18.52 -12.59
C GLN A 23 5.82 19.50 -11.56
N SER A 24 6.70 20.22 -10.88
CA SER A 24 6.33 21.28 -9.91
C SER A 24 5.50 20.79 -8.71
N VAL A 25 5.67 19.53 -8.27
CA VAL A 25 5.05 19.03 -7.05
C VAL A 25 6.05 19.01 -5.90
N ASP A 26 5.62 19.42 -4.72
CA ASP A 26 6.43 19.41 -3.51
C ASP A 26 6.40 18.06 -2.78
N ALA A 27 5.29 17.35 -2.86
CA ALA A 27 5.10 16.09 -2.18
C ALA A 27 4.35 15.07 -3.04
N VAL A 28 4.67 13.80 -2.87
CA VAL A 28 4.05 12.68 -3.57
C VAL A 28 3.49 11.69 -2.55
N VAL A 29 2.25 11.26 -2.74
CA VAL A 29 1.65 10.15 -2.00
C VAL A 29 1.51 8.97 -2.96
N HIS A 30 2.35 7.96 -2.78
CA HIS A 30 2.31 6.74 -3.58
C HIS A 30 1.45 5.68 -2.91
N ALA A 31 0.15 5.67 -3.25
CA ALA A 31 -0.82 4.69 -2.77
C ALA A 31 -1.24 3.68 -3.86
N GLY A 32 -0.72 3.81 -5.09
CA GLY A 32 -1.02 2.92 -6.20
C GLY A 32 -0.39 1.54 -6.03
N ALA A 33 -1.18 0.47 -6.15
CA ALA A 33 -0.70 -0.90 -6.14
C ALA A 33 -1.72 -1.88 -6.74
N LEU A 34 -1.24 -2.95 -7.35
CA LEU A 34 -2.06 -4.13 -7.60
C LEU A 34 -2.23 -4.89 -6.27
N SER A 35 -3.47 -4.91 -5.73
CA SER A 35 -3.79 -5.45 -4.40
C SER A 35 -4.75 -6.65 -4.44
N THR A 36 -4.80 -7.37 -5.56
CA THR A 36 -5.63 -8.57 -5.68
C THR A 36 -5.06 -9.74 -4.87
N ALA A 37 -5.93 -10.63 -4.41
CA ALA A 37 -5.49 -11.81 -3.63
C ALA A 37 -4.67 -12.80 -4.48
N TRP A 38 -4.94 -12.88 -5.79
CA TRP A 38 -4.35 -13.84 -6.72
C TRP A 38 -3.93 -13.18 -8.02
N GLY A 39 -2.93 -13.75 -8.67
CA GLY A 39 -2.43 -13.30 -9.97
C GLY A 39 -0.98 -13.73 -10.20
N PRO A 40 -0.48 -13.65 -11.45
CA PRO A 40 0.88 -14.02 -11.77
C PRO A 40 1.89 -13.02 -11.19
N TRP A 41 3.04 -13.52 -10.76
CA TRP A 41 4.13 -12.69 -10.20
C TRP A 41 4.50 -11.51 -11.11
N LYS A 42 4.55 -11.74 -12.42
CA LYS A 42 4.89 -10.70 -13.39
C LYS A 42 3.99 -9.46 -13.28
N ALA A 43 2.68 -9.66 -13.08
CA ALA A 43 1.74 -8.54 -12.94
C ALA A 43 2.01 -7.73 -11.65
N PHE A 44 2.22 -8.42 -10.53
CA PHE A 44 2.57 -7.76 -9.26
C PHE A 44 3.92 -7.06 -9.33
N TYR A 45 4.90 -7.69 -9.96
CA TYR A 45 6.23 -7.10 -10.13
C TYR A 45 6.17 -5.81 -10.95
N GLN A 46 5.49 -5.83 -12.09
CA GLN A 46 5.35 -4.64 -12.93
C GLN A 46 4.60 -3.52 -12.21
N ALA A 47 3.42 -3.80 -11.69
CA ALA A 47 2.60 -2.76 -11.06
C ALA A 47 3.23 -2.21 -9.76
N ASN A 48 3.72 -3.10 -8.88
CA ASN A 48 4.11 -2.72 -7.54
C ASN A 48 5.62 -2.40 -7.44
N VAL A 49 6.49 -3.22 -8.04
CA VAL A 49 7.94 -3.04 -7.90
C VAL A 49 8.47 -2.05 -8.94
N VAL A 50 8.18 -2.27 -10.21
CA VAL A 50 8.60 -1.34 -11.27
C VAL A 50 7.91 0.01 -11.11
N GLY A 51 6.58 0.02 -10.82
CA GLY A 51 5.85 1.26 -10.55
C GLY A 51 6.44 2.05 -9.39
N THR A 52 6.79 1.40 -8.27
CA THR A 52 7.43 2.09 -7.13
C THR A 52 8.83 2.59 -7.48
N LYS A 53 9.60 1.82 -8.26
CA LYS A 53 10.92 2.26 -8.74
C LYS A 53 10.81 3.53 -9.58
N ASN A 54 9.87 3.55 -10.53
CA ASN A 54 9.63 4.73 -11.37
C ASN A 54 9.22 5.96 -10.55
N VAL A 55 8.37 5.78 -9.52
CA VAL A 55 8.02 6.87 -8.59
C VAL A 55 9.26 7.40 -7.86
N LEU A 56 10.13 6.52 -7.37
CA LEU A 56 11.38 6.92 -6.69
C LEU A 56 12.33 7.66 -7.65
N GLU A 57 12.48 7.17 -8.88
CA GLU A 57 13.30 7.83 -9.91
C GLU A 57 12.77 9.23 -10.24
N LEU A 58 11.46 9.37 -10.44
CA LEU A 58 10.85 10.67 -10.71
C LEU A 58 10.91 11.61 -9.49
N CYS A 59 10.73 11.11 -8.27
CA CYS A 59 10.92 11.91 -7.06
C CYS A 59 12.36 12.46 -6.95
N ARG A 60 13.36 11.65 -7.32
CA ARG A 60 14.76 12.06 -7.36
C ARG A 60 15.00 13.10 -8.48
N GLU A 61 14.53 12.81 -9.69
CA GLU A 61 14.70 13.68 -10.87
C GLU A 61 14.11 15.08 -10.64
N TYR A 62 12.90 15.15 -10.05
CA TYR A 62 12.20 16.41 -9.80
C TYR A 62 12.45 17.00 -8.41
N ALA A 63 13.39 16.44 -7.65
CA ALA A 63 13.77 16.89 -6.31
C ALA A 63 12.55 17.06 -5.38
N VAL A 64 11.64 16.07 -5.41
CA VAL A 64 10.44 16.06 -4.56
C VAL A 64 10.84 16.11 -3.09
N LYS A 65 10.24 17.03 -2.34
CA LYS A 65 10.60 17.29 -0.93
C LYS A 65 10.14 16.21 0.02
N ARG A 66 9.08 15.45 -0.34
CA ARG A 66 8.53 14.37 0.49
C ARG A 66 7.81 13.32 -0.34
N LEU A 67 8.17 12.07 -0.11
CA LEU A 67 7.43 10.91 -0.62
C LEU A 67 6.82 10.13 0.54
N VAL A 68 5.50 9.94 0.53
CA VAL A 68 4.80 9.02 1.44
C VAL A 68 4.40 7.78 0.66
N TYR A 69 4.97 6.64 1.02
CA TYR A 69 4.63 5.35 0.42
C TYR A 69 3.67 4.56 1.29
N VAL A 70 2.50 4.23 0.76
CA VAL A 70 1.52 3.39 1.45
C VAL A 70 1.81 1.92 1.14
N SER A 71 2.44 1.25 2.10
CA SER A 71 2.73 -0.17 2.07
C SER A 71 1.60 -0.99 2.71
N SER A 72 1.91 -2.14 3.28
CA SER A 72 0.93 -3.05 3.86
C SER A 72 1.51 -3.81 5.04
N PRO A 73 0.75 -4.01 6.14
CA PRO A 73 1.16 -4.84 7.25
C PRO A 73 1.14 -6.34 6.89
N SER A 74 0.58 -6.70 5.73
CA SER A 74 0.60 -8.08 5.24
C SER A 74 2.02 -8.65 5.11
N ILE A 75 3.05 -7.78 5.00
CA ILE A 75 4.45 -8.22 4.96
C ILE A 75 4.86 -8.99 6.22
N TYR A 76 4.20 -8.76 7.36
CA TYR A 76 4.45 -9.47 8.62
C TYR A 76 3.74 -10.82 8.70
N ALA A 77 2.85 -11.17 7.76
CA ALA A 77 2.08 -12.40 7.82
C ALA A 77 2.99 -13.63 7.89
N ALA A 78 2.80 -14.49 8.90
CA ALA A 78 3.65 -15.64 9.16
C ALA A 78 2.85 -16.94 9.44
N GLY A 79 1.54 -16.97 9.14
CA GLY A 79 0.69 -18.13 9.40
C GLY A 79 0.47 -18.46 10.89
N LYS A 80 0.84 -17.54 11.78
CA LYS A 80 0.67 -17.66 13.24
C LYS A 80 0.24 -16.34 13.84
N ASP A 81 -0.35 -16.38 15.02
CA ASP A 81 -0.73 -15.18 15.77
C ASP A 81 0.53 -14.40 16.18
N GLN A 82 0.47 -13.07 16.06
CA GLN A 82 1.55 -12.16 16.40
C GLN A 82 0.97 -10.95 17.12
N LEU A 83 1.56 -10.60 18.26
CA LEU A 83 1.18 -9.45 19.07
C LEU A 83 2.35 -8.49 19.19
N ASN A 84 2.03 -7.20 19.36
CA ASN A 84 3.02 -6.13 19.59
C ASN A 84 4.10 -6.04 18.49
N ILE A 85 3.71 -6.26 17.23
CA ILE A 85 4.62 -6.18 16.08
C ILE A 85 5.14 -4.74 15.95
N LYS A 86 6.47 -4.62 15.81
CA LYS A 86 7.16 -3.35 15.53
C LYS A 86 7.61 -3.29 14.07
N GLU A 87 7.94 -2.10 13.60
CA GLU A 87 8.44 -1.89 12.23
C GLU A 87 9.73 -2.67 11.97
N SER A 88 10.58 -2.83 13.00
CA SER A 88 11.82 -3.61 12.93
C SER A 88 11.62 -5.11 12.75
N ASP A 89 10.42 -5.63 13.02
CA ASP A 89 10.11 -7.05 12.91
C ASP A 89 9.76 -7.45 11.47
N ALA A 90 9.84 -6.51 10.52
CA ALA A 90 9.61 -6.80 9.12
C ALA A 90 10.59 -7.89 8.62
N PRO A 91 10.07 -8.99 8.05
CA PRO A 91 10.93 -10.08 7.60
C PRO A 91 11.74 -9.63 6.38
N LYS A 92 12.92 -10.23 6.20
CA LYS A 92 13.73 -10.00 5.00
C LYS A 92 13.05 -10.52 3.73
N GLU A 93 12.27 -11.60 3.85
CA GLU A 93 11.55 -12.23 2.75
C GLU A 93 10.21 -12.77 3.24
N ASN A 94 9.20 -12.72 2.38
CA ASN A 94 7.90 -13.32 2.63
C ASN A 94 7.27 -13.72 1.29
N HIS A 95 7.00 -15.00 1.13
CA HIS A 95 6.51 -15.63 -0.09
C HIS A 95 5.10 -16.21 0.04
N LEU A 96 4.34 -15.83 1.08
CA LEU A 96 2.98 -16.36 1.30
C LEU A 96 2.06 -16.08 0.11
N ASN A 97 2.20 -14.96 -0.55
CA ASN A 97 1.58 -14.68 -1.84
C ASN A 97 2.35 -13.61 -2.62
N ASN A 98 1.98 -13.42 -3.89
CA ASN A 98 2.67 -12.48 -4.78
C ASN A 98 2.46 -11.00 -4.39
N TYR A 99 1.33 -10.65 -3.76
CA TYR A 99 1.09 -9.31 -3.24
C TYR A 99 2.09 -8.97 -2.13
N ILE A 100 2.16 -9.82 -1.09
CA ILE A 100 3.08 -9.65 0.04
C ILE A 100 4.52 -9.56 -0.45
N ARG A 101 4.93 -10.50 -1.30
CA ARG A 101 6.25 -10.52 -1.92
C ARG A 101 6.56 -9.23 -2.65
N SER A 102 5.60 -8.69 -3.43
CA SER A 102 5.80 -7.46 -4.19
C SER A 102 5.90 -6.22 -3.31
N LYS A 103 5.07 -6.12 -2.25
CA LYS A 103 5.13 -4.99 -1.30
C LYS A 103 6.47 -4.97 -0.57
N LEU A 104 6.94 -6.12 -0.12
CA LEU A 104 8.24 -6.23 0.54
C LEU A 104 9.41 -5.89 -0.42
N ALA A 105 9.33 -6.36 -1.68
CA ALA A 105 10.31 -6.01 -2.70
C ALA A 105 10.30 -4.50 -3.02
N SER A 106 9.11 -3.87 -3.04
CA SER A 106 9.00 -2.42 -3.23
C SER A 106 9.60 -1.63 -2.07
N GLU A 107 9.40 -2.06 -0.82
CA GLU A 107 10.02 -1.38 0.33
C GLU A 107 11.54 -1.44 0.30
N LYS A 108 12.13 -2.53 -0.18
CA LYS A 108 13.58 -2.67 -0.30
C LYS A 108 14.20 -1.65 -1.25
N LEU A 109 13.46 -1.18 -2.26
CA LEU A 109 13.98 -0.18 -3.20
C LEU A 109 14.35 1.14 -2.52
N PHE A 110 13.69 1.49 -1.42
CA PHE A 110 13.95 2.76 -0.73
C PHE A 110 15.38 2.88 -0.21
N SER A 111 16.06 1.77 0.08
CA SER A 111 17.47 1.78 0.47
C SER A 111 18.41 2.21 -0.67
N ASP A 112 17.99 2.06 -1.93
CA ASP A 112 18.76 2.46 -3.10
C ASP A 112 18.55 3.96 -3.46
N TYR A 113 17.62 4.64 -2.75
CA TYR A 113 17.24 6.03 -2.93
C TYR A 113 17.29 6.83 -1.61
N PRO A 114 18.44 6.84 -0.90
CA PRO A 114 18.56 7.51 0.40
C PRO A 114 18.45 9.04 0.29
N ASP A 115 18.61 9.58 -0.89
CA ASP A 115 18.49 10.99 -1.22
C ASP A 115 17.04 11.44 -1.46
N VAL A 116 16.08 10.51 -1.57
CA VAL A 116 14.65 10.82 -1.67
C VAL A 116 14.04 10.84 -0.27
N PRO A 117 13.64 12.00 0.27
CA PRO A 117 13.04 12.09 1.61
C PRO A 117 11.71 11.34 1.65
N SER A 118 11.68 10.15 2.25
CA SER A 118 10.54 9.25 2.17
C SER A 118 10.13 8.68 3.53
N ILE A 119 8.82 8.40 3.66
CA ILE A 119 8.21 7.71 4.79
C ILE A 119 7.38 6.54 4.26
N ILE A 120 7.51 5.38 4.89
CA ILE A 120 6.73 4.18 4.56
C ILE A 120 5.68 3.98 5.63
N LEU A 121 4.40 4.01 5.24
CA LEU A 121 3.27 3.71 6.12
C LEU A 121 2.75 2.29 5.85
N ARG A 122 2.49 1.54 6.91
CA ARG A 122 1.92 0.17 6.85
C ARG A 122 0.59 0.12 7.60
N PRO A 123 -0.46 0.80 7.11
CA PRO A 123 -1.75 0.86 7.81
C PRO A 123 -2.40 -0.52 7.85
N ARG A 124 -2.99 -0.89 8.98
CA ARG A 124 -3.76 -2.13 9.15
C ARG A 124 -5.02 -2.11 8.27
N GLY A 125 -5.79 -3.18 8.28
CA GLY A 125 -7.01 -3.31 7.47
C GLY A 125 -7.84 -2.02 7.49
N LEU A 126 -7.98 -1.37 6.34
CA LEU A 126 -8.65 -0.06 6.24
C LEU A 126 -10.17 -0.23 6.21
N PHE A 127 -10.86 0.63 6.94
CA PHE A 127 -12.30 0.79 6.86
C PHE A 127 -12.66 2.28 6.85
N GLY A 128 -13.85 2.62 6.35
CA GLY A 128 -14.34 3.99 6.31
C GLY A 128 -15.05 4.33 5.01
N VAL A 129 -15.21 5.63 4.74
CA VAL A 129 -15.85 6.11 3.51
C VAL A 129 -15.08 5.65 2.28
N GLY A 130 -15.79 5.01 1.33
CA GLY A 130 -15.18 4.48 0.11
C GLY A 130 -14.62 3.05 0.24
N ASP A 131 -14.76 2.38 1.41
CA ASP A 131 -14.36 0.98 1.53
C ASP A 131 -15.21 0.08 0.61
N THR A 132 -14.58 -0.54 -0.37
CA THR A 132 -15.18 -1.53 -1.27
C THR A 132 -14.69 -2.96 -0.99
N SER A 133 -13.82 -3.14 -0.01
CA SER A 133 -13.07 -4.38 0.21
C SER A 133 -13.51 -5.16 1.44
N ILE A 134 -13.34 -4.61 2.63
CA ILE A 134 -13.49 -5.36 3.90
C ILE A 134 -14.93 -5.32 4.36
N LEU A 135 -15.43 -4.15 4.73
CA LEU A 135 -16.74 -4.00 5.35
C LEU A 135 -17.89 -4.47 4.45
N PRO A 136 -17.94 -4.16 3.14
CA PRO A 136 -19.00 -4.67 2.27
C PRO A 136 -19.00 -6.19 2.14
N ARG A 137 -17.84 -6.84 2.19
CA ARG A 137 -17.74 -8.31 2.14
C ARG A 137 -18.25 -8.93 3.43
N VAL A 138 -17.87 -8.38 4.58
CA VAL A 138 -18.34 -8.85 5.89
C VAL A 138 -19.86 -8.70 6.00
N LEU A 139 -20.41 -7.53 5.64
CA LEU A 139 -21.86 -7.28 5.63
C LEU A 139 -22.62 -8.21 4.69
N ARG A 140 -22.08 -8.48 3.51
CA ARG A 140 -22.68 -9.42 2.55
C ARG A 140 -22.70 -10.85 3.08
N LEU A 141 -21.60 -11.28 3.70
CA LEU A 141 -21.50 -12.60 4.30
C LEU A 141 -22.46 -12.75 5.47
N SER A 142 -22.47 -11.77 6.36
CA SER A 142 -23.37 -11.70 7.53
C SER A 142 -24.85 -11.88 7.16
N ARG A 143 -25.29 -11.23 6.07
CA ARG A 143 -26.69 -11.36 5.59
C ARG A 143 -27.04 -12.74 5.03
N LYS A 144 -26.05 -13.48 4.53
CA LYS A 144 -26.28 -14.80 3.88
C LYS A 144 -26.19 -15.97 4.85
N ILE A 145 -25.15 -16.00 5.67
CA ILE A 145 -24.81 -17.15 6.52
C ILE A 145 -24.47 -16.78 7.97
N GLY A 146 -24.62 -15.50 8.33
CA GLY A 146 -24.11 -14.98 9.60
C GLY A 146 -22.60 -14.72 9.58
N ILE A 147 -22.06 -14.21 10.67
CA ILE A 147 -20.61 -14.02 10.85
C ILE A 147 -20.04 -15.27 11.51
N PRO A 148 -19.15 -16.02 10.82
CA PRO A 148 -18.55 -17.20 11.42
C PRO A 148 -17.64 -16.80 12.59
N LEU A 149 -17.90 -17.36 13.76
CA LEU A 149 -17.03 -17.22 14.93
C LEU A 149 -15.87 -18.21 14.82
N ILE A 150 -14.81 -17.79 14.17
CA ILE A 150 -13.58 -18.60 14.05
C ILE A 150 -12.94 -18.67 15.44
N ARG A 151 -12.57 -19.88 15.91
CA ARG A 151 -11.99 -20.10 17.26
C ARG A 151 -12.78 -19.40 18.38
N GLY A 152 -14.10 -19.47 18.36
CA GLY A 152 -14.94 -18.85 19.38
C GLY A 152 -15.07 -17.33 19.32
N GLY A 153 -14.48 -16.66 18.31
CA GLY A 153 -14.54 -15.21 18.18
C GLY A 153 -13.54 -14.44 19.05
N GLU A 154 -12.53 -15.13 19.57
CA GLU A 154 -11.52 -14.55 20.48
C GLU A 154 -10.33 -13.88 19.73
N GLN A 155 -10.34 -13.91 18.38
CA GLN A 155 -9.26 -13.29 17.61
C GLN A 155 -9.30 -11.77 17.74
N LEU A 156 -8.14 -11.20 18.06
CA LEU A 156 -7.89 -9.77 17.97
C LEU A 156 -7.43 -9.42 16.56
N MET A 157 -8.00 -8.36 15.99
CA MET A 157 -7.62 -7.85 14.69
C MET A 157 -7.59 -6.33 14.73
N ASP A 158 -6.46 -5.76 14.34
CA ASP A 158 -6.33 -4.32 14.19
C ASP A 158 -6.97 -3.84 12.90
N MET A 159 -7.74 -2.77 12.99
CA MET A 159 -8.29 -2.06 11.86
C MET A 159 -8.03 -0.57 11.99
N THR A 160 -7.84 0.10 10.86
CA THR A 160 -7.50 1.53 10.82
C THR A 160 -8.57 2.29 10.04
N CYS A 161 -9.09 3.36 10.63
CA CYS A 161 -9.98 4.28 9.94
C CYS A 161 -9.23 5.02 8.84
N VAL A 162 -9.82 5.11 7.63
CA VAL A 162 -9.17 5.72 6.46
C VAL A 162 -8.85 7.20 6.70
N GLU A 163 -9.68 7.91 7.46
CA GLU A 163 -9.45 9.30 7.85
C GLU A 163 -8.18 9.47 8.70
N ASN A 164 -7.90 8.51 9.59
CA ASN A 164 -6.67 8.52 10.39
C ASN A 164 -5.43 8.31 9.51
N VAL A 165 -5.53 7.47 8.49
CA VAL A 165 -4.44 7.30 7.51
C VAL A 165 -4.23 8.58 6.72
N ALA A 166 -5.31 9.23 6.28
CA ALA A 166 -5.23 10.51 5.56
C ALA A 166 -4.58 11.61 6.43
N LEU A 167 -4.86 11.64 7.74
CA LEU A 167 -4.18 12.53 8.69
C LEU A 167 -2.69 12.19 8.85
N ALA A 168 -2.34 10.92 8.89
CA ALA A 168 -0.95 10.48 9.02
C ALA A 168 -0.10 10.77 7.76
N ILE A 169 -0.75 10.91 6.59
CA ILE A 169 -0.10 11.26 5.32
C ILE A 169 0.23 12.77 5.25
N ARG A 170 -0.56 13.63 5.91
CA ARG A 170 -0.36 15.10 5.96
C ARG A 170 0.83 15.50 6.80
#